data_80edf6d5bec9d324fa5674c6320c4777
#
_entry.id   80edf6d5bec9d324fa5674c6320c4777
#
_cell.length_a   1.000
_cell.length_b   1.000
_cell.length_c   1.000
_cell.angle_alpha   90.00
_cell.angle_beta   90.00
_cell.angle_gamma   90.00
#
_symmetry.space_group_name_H-M   'P 1'
#
loop_
_entity.id
_entity.type
_entity.pdbx_description
1 polymer ?
#
loop_
_entity_poly.entity_id
_entity_poly.type
_entity_poly.pdbx_seq_one_letter_code
_entity_poly.pdbx_strand_id
1 'polypeptide(L)'
;MQKFIHITDTHFVPPGNLLYGLNPIDRLALCVADVNRSHADAAFAILTGDLAHKGEPEAYAALKRELDKLVIPYHLLVGNHDDRANFHATFPQARFDENGFVQYTLEMGEGVTGVCLDTNEPGKPWGTFCERRAAWLKATLDKLGTAPVIIFIHHPPFKVRIRRMDDISLLEPQHLIATLEGRRNIRHMFFGHLHRPIAGAWRGIPISTLRATSHQVALDFVIEGRIPGSHEPPAYGVCLLEEDQMIVHMHDYLDRTNTFLL
;
A
#
# COMPACT_ATOMS: atom_id res chain seq x y z
N MET A 1 -21.33 -0.04 -8.00
CA MET A 1 -20.18 -0.80 -7.39
C MET A 1 -18.92 -0.53 -8.17
N GLN A 2 -17.90 -0.06 -7.51
CA GLN A 2 -16.56 0.16 -8.08
C GLN A 2 -15.60 -0.91 -7.54
N LYS A 3 -14.85 -1.58 -8.42
CA LYS A 3 -13.83 -2.55 -8.04
C LYS A 3 -12.45 -1.96 -8.27
N PHE A 4 -11.52 -2.14 -7.32
CA PHE A 4 -10.10 -1.83 -7.49
C PHE A 4 -9.23 -2.90 -6.84
N ILE A 5 -7.97 -2.95 -7.24
CA ILE A 5 -6.97 -3.92 -6.74
C ILE A 5 -6.00 -3.21 -5.81
N HIS A 6 -5.81 -3.75 -4.62
CA HIS A 6 -4.78 -3.28 -3.68
C HIS A 6 -3.60 -4.27 -3.67
N ILE A 7 -2.42 -3.77 -3.97
CA ILE A 7 -1.15 -4.51 -3.96
C ILE A 7 -0.21 -3.75 -3.01
N THR A 8 0.73 -4.44 -2.37
CA THR A 8 1.69 -3.80 -1.47
C THR A 8 3.03 -4.53 -1.43
N ASP A 9 4.07 -3.81 -1.05
CA ASP A 9 5.37 -4.35 -0.64
C ASP A 9 5.97 -5.31 -1.69
N THR A 10 6.16 -4.80 -2.89
CA THR A 10 6.70 -5.59 -4.00
C THR A 10 8.19 -5.86 -3.87
N HIS A 11 8.93 -4.99 -3.17
CA HIS A 11 10.35 -5.12 -2.83
C HIS A 11 11.22 -5.59 -4.00
N PHE A 12 11.09 -4.96 -5.14
CA PHE A 12 11.92 -5.29 -6.29
C PHE A 12 13.41 -5.10 -5.98
N VAL A 13 14.20 -5.99 -6.52
CA VAL A 13 15.66 -5.92 -6.55
C VAL A 13 16.15 -5.88 -7.99
N PRO A 14 17.39 -5.43 -8.27
CA PRO A 14 17.94 -5.47 -9.60
C PRO A 14 17.83 -6.87 -10.22
N PRO A 15 17.51 -6.98 -11.53
CA PRO A 15 17.34 -8.26 -12.22
C PRO A 15 18.51 -9.21 -12.02
N GLY A 16 18.21 -10.49 -11.78
CA GLY A 16 19.20 -11.53 -11.48
C GLY A 16 19.47 -11.72 -9.98
N ASN A 17 18.98 -10.83 -9.13
CA ASN A 17 19.11 -10.98 -7.67
C ASN A 17 17.87 -11.64 -7.08
N LEU A 18 18.06 -12.31 -5.94
CA LEU A 18 16.99 -12.85 -5.11
C LEU A 18 16.88 -12.04 -3.80
N LEU A 19 15.68 -11.93 -3.29
CA LEU A 19 15.40 -11.37 -1.98
C LEU A 19 14.89 -12.49 -1.06
N TYR A 20 15.62 -12.80 -0.02
CA TYR A 20 15.30 -13.92 0.93
C TYR A 20 14.99 -15.24 0.20
N GLY A 21 15.70 -15.54 -0.90
CA GLY A 21 15.51 -16.74 -1.70
C GLY A 21 14.35 -16.69 -2.70
N LEU A 22 13.64 -15.56 -2.80
CA LEU A 22 12.55 -15.34 -3.76
C LEU A 22 12.98 -14.37 -4.86
N ASN A 23 12.38 -14.52 -6.04
CA ASN A 23 12.48 -13.55 -7.12
C ASN A 23 11.22 -12.63 -7.11
N PRO A 24 11.32 -11.36 -6.68
CA PRO A 24 10.17 -10.45 -6.65
C PRO A 24 9.54 -10.20 -8.04
N ILE A 25 10.36 -10.26 -9.11
CA ILE A 25 9.87 -10.08 -10.49
C ILE A 25 8.88 -11.20 -10.83
N ASP A 26 9.23 -12.47 -10.59
CA ASP A 26 8.36 -13.61 -10.89
C ASP A 26 7.07 -13.56 -10.06
N ARG A 27 7.18 -13.12 -8.78
CA ARG A 27 6.03 -12.97 -7.90
C ARG A 27 5.03 -11.95 -8.44
N LEU A 28 5.50 -10.76 -8.81
CA LEU A 28 4.61 -9.73 -9.36
C LEU A 28 4.11 -10.11 -10.75
N ALA A 29 4.92 -10.75 -11.59
CA ALA A 29 4.47 -11.22 -12.90
C ALA A 29 3.27 -12.18 -12.80
N LEU A 30 3.28 -13.09 -11.82
CA LEU A 30 2.13 -13.98 -11.54
C LEU A 30 0.92 -13.21 -11.01
N CYS A 31 1.14 -12.21 -10.14
CA CYS A 31 0.08 -11.32 -9.65
C CYS A 31 -0.58 -10.56 -10.82
N VAL A 32 0.22 -9.92 -11.67
CA VAL A 32 -0.26 -9.16 -12.84
C VAL A 32 -1.04 -10.07 -13.81
N ALA A 33 -0.52 -11.26 -14.08
CA ALA A 33 -1.22 -12.23 -14.94
C ALA A 33 -2.57 -12.66 -14.36
N ASP A 34 -2.64 -12.85 -13.04
CA ASP A 34 -3.87 -13.20 -12.34
C ASP A 34 -4.89 -12.06 -12.34
N VAL A 35 -4.45 -10.83 -12.04
CA VAL A 35 -5.30 -9.63 -12.11
C VAL A 35 -5.86 -9.43 -13.51
N ASN A 36 -5.02 -9.52 -14.54
CA ASN A 36 -5.46 -9.37 -15.94
C ASN A 36 -6.48 -10.43 -16.36
N ARG A 37 -6.33 -11.67 -15.87
CA ARG A 37 -7.25 -12.77 -16.19
C ARG A 37 -8.59 -12.63 -15.44
N SER A 38 -8.54 -12.27 -14.17
CA SER A 38 -9.69 -12.40 -13.26
C SER A 38 -10.36 -11.07 -12.93
N HIS A 39 -9.67 -9.95 -13.13
CA HIS A 39 -10.11 -8.61 -12.69
C HIS A 39 -9.80 -7.51 -13.72
N ALA A 40 -9.83 -7.85 -15.02
CA ALA A 40 -9.66 -6.86 -16.10
C ALA A 40 -10.74 -5.74 -16.09
N ASP A 41 -11.82 -5.94 -15.36
CA ASP A 41 -12.91 -4.98 -15.14
C ASP A 41 -12.69 -4.09 -13.90
N ALA A 42 -11.58 -4.24 -13.16
CA ALA A 42 -11.25 -3.33 -12.07
C ALA A 42 -10.87 -1.94 -12.62
N ALA A 43 -11.28 -0.89 -11.91
CA ALA A 43 -11.03 0.48 -12.35
C ALA A 43 -9.55 0.84 -12.34
N PHE A 44 -8.80 0.32 -11.37
CA PHE A 44 -7.37 0.54 -11.23
C PHE A 44 -6.75 -0.46 -10.23
N ALA A 45 -5.42 -0.51 -10.23
CA ALA A 45 -4.63 -1.08 -9.15
C ALA A 45 -3.94 0.05 -8.36
N ILE A 46 -3.78 -0.12 -7.03
CA ILE A 46 -3.01 0.79 -6.19
C ILE A 46 -1.96 0.01 -5.42
N LEU A 47 -0.70 0.51 -5.45
CA LEU A 47 0.41 -0.08 -4.74
C LEU A 47 0.81 0.83 -3.57
N THR A 48 0.76 0.32 -2.35
CA THR A 48 0.92 1.13 -1.12
C THR A 48 2.35 1.15 -0.57
N GLY A 49 3.35 1.24 -1.46
CA GLY A 49 4.75 1.49 -1.10
C GLY A 49 5.62 0.24 -1.00
N ASP A 50 6.87 0.45 -0.63
CA ASP A 50 7.97 -0.52 -0.64
C ASP A 50 8.07 -1.22 -2.02
N LEU A 51 8.14 -0.37 -3.04
CA LEU A 51 8.16 -0.77 -4.44
C LEU A 51 9.49 -1.44 -4.82
N ALA A 52 10.61 -0.83 -4.41
CA ALA A 52 11.96 -1.35 -4.56
C ALA A 52 12.61 -1.56 -3.20
N HIS A 53 13.40 -2.64 -3.02
CA HIS A 53 13.95 -3.03 -1.71
C HIS A 53 15.01 -2.04 -1.17
N LYS A 54 15.74 -1.37 -2.07
CA LYS A 54 16.73 -0.33 -1.71
C LYS A 54 16.62 0.91 -2.60
N GLY A 55 15.50 1.05 -3.31
CA GLY A 55 15.26 2.20 -4.17
C GLY A 55 16.19 2.29 -5.39
N GLU A 56 16.79 1.17 -5.86
CA GLU A 56 17.71 1.18 -7.00
C GLU A 56 16.99 1.44 -8.33
N PRO A 57 17.57 2.23 -9.25
CA PRO A 57 16.96 2.53 -10.56
C PRO A 57 16.63 1.28 -11.38
N GLU A 58 17.49 0.26 -11.34
CA GLU A 58 17.31 -1.01 -12.07
C GLU A 58 16.12 -1.81 -11.51
N ALA A 59 15.90 -1.75 -10.19
CA ALA A 59 14.76 -2.36 -9.52
C ALA A 59 13.45 -1.67 -9.95
N TYR A 60 13.40 -0.33 -9.94
CA TYR A 60 12.25 0.43 -10.44
C TYR A 60 11.99 0.20 -11.93
N ALA A 61 13.04 0.15 -12.75
CA ALA A 61 12.88 -0.14 -14.16
C ALA A 61 12.30 -1.55 -14.41
N ALA A 62 12.69 -2.55 -13.60
CA ALA A 62 12.12 -3.89 -13.65
C ALA A 62 10.66 -3.89 -13.17
N LEU A 63 10.36 -3.21 -12.07
CA LEU A 63 9.00 -3.03 -11.56
C LEU A 63 8.08 -2.41 -12.62
N LYS A 64 8.53 -1.31 -13.24
CA LYS A 64 7.75 -0.63 -14.28
C LYS A 64 7.41 -1.56 -15.43
N ARG A 65 8.38 -2.36 -15.91
CA ARG A 65 8.14 -3.33 -16.99
C ARG A 65 7.07 -4.36 -16.64
N GLU A 66 6.98 -4.78 -15.38
CA GLU A 66 5.92 -5.71 -14.96
C GLU A 66 4.57 -4.99 -14.80
N LEU A 67 4.54 -3.80 -14.21
CA LEU A 67 3.30 -3.02 -14.03
C LEU A 67 2.70 -2.56 -15.36
N ASP A 68 3.54 -2.23 -16.35
CA ASP A 68 3.08 -1.82 -17.69
C ASP A 68 2.36 -2.97 -18.46
N LYS A 69 2.38 -4.21 -17.94
CA LYS A 69 1.59 -5.34 -18.45
C LYS A 69 0.17 -5.39 -17.89
N LEU A 70 -0.15 -4.62 -16.85
CA LEU A 70 -1.52 -4.50 -16.35
C LEU A 70 -2.42 -3.92 -17.44
N VAL A 71 -3.59 -4.54 -17.64
CA VAL A 71 -4.63 -4.02 -18.58
C VAL A 71 -5.47 -2.91 -17.95
N ILE A 72 -5.33 -2.69 -16.65
CA ILE A 72 -5.98 -1.63 -15.87
C ILE A 72 -4.93 -0.58 -15.47
N PRO A 73 -5.30 0.70 -15.30
CA PRO A 73 -4.38 1.71 -14.81
C PRO A 73 -3.89 1.40 -13.39
N TYR A 74 -2.71 1.92 -13.03
CA TYR A 74 -2.17 1.75 -11.68
C TYR A 74 -1.73 3.08 -11.06
N HIS A 75 -1.78 3.12 -9.73
CA HIS A 75 -1.34 4.23 -8.88
C HIS A 75 -0.30 3.74 -7.89
N LEU A 76 0.68 4.59 -7.57
CA LEU A 76 1.83 4.21 -6.76
C LEU A 76 1.97 5.14 -5.55
N LEU A 77 2.27 4.56 -4.39
CA LEU A 77 2.82 5.25 -3.23
C LEU A 77 4.26 4.78 -3.01
N VAL A 78 4.97 5.49 -2.15
CA VAL A 78 6.31 5.10 -1.69
C VAL A 78 6.27 4.65 -0.23
N GLY A 79 7.14 3.68 0.12
CA GLY A 79 7.37 3.21 1.47
C GLY A 79 8.78 3.57 1.96
N ASN A 80 9.22 2.99 3.08
CA ASN A 80 10.53 3.30 3.66
C ASN A 80 11.71 2.74 2.87
N HIS A 81 11.51 1.72 2.05
CA HIS A 81 12.53 1.14 1.17
C HIS A 81 12.73 1.92 -0.12
N ASP A 82 11.85 2.86 -0.44
CA ASP A 82 11.87 3.61 -1.69
C ASP A 82 12.75 4.86 -1.62
N ASP A 83 13.38 5.19 -2.76
CA ASP A 83 14.07 6.46 -3.00
C ASP A 83 13.21 7.35 -3.91
N ARG A 84 12.79 8.53 -3.42
CA ARG A 84 11.91 9.44 -4.18
C ARG A 84 12.52 9.94 -5.47
N ALA A 85 13.84 10.20 -5.51
CA ALA A 85 14.49 10.73 -6.70
C ALA A 85 14.51 9.68 -7.82
N ASN A 86 14.92 8.45 -7.49
CA ASN A 86 14.93 7.32 -8.43
C ASN A 86 13.53 6.90 -8.85
N PHE A 87 12.56 6.94 -7.90
CA PHE A 87 11.15 6.72 -8.19
C PHE A 87 10.63 7.76 -9.20
N HIS A 88 10.86 9.05 -8.96
CA HIS A 88 10.44 10.12 -9.86
C HIS A 88 11.07 9.99 -11.25
N ALA A 89 12.36 9.65 -11.32
CA ALA A 89 13.06 9.45 -12.58
C ALA A 89 12.46 8.30 -13.41
N THR A 90 11.99 7.23 -12.75
CA THR A 90 11.41 6.06 -13.43
C THR A 90 9.93 6.24 -13.75
N PHE A 91 9.19 6.93 -12.89
CA PHE A 91 7.75 7.19 -13.01
C PHE A 91 7.45 8.70 -13.10
N PRO A 92 7.86 9.39 -14.18
CA PRO A 92 7.73 10.84 -14.30
C PRO A 92 6.27 11.31 -14.33
N GLN A 93 5.32 10.41 -14.62
CA GLN A 93 3.88 10.66 -14.56
C GLN A 93 3.29 10.50 -13.15
N ALA A 94 4.07 10.03 -12.17
CA ALA A 94 3.61 9.93 -10.79
C ALA A 94 3.25 11.32 -10.24
N ARG A 95 2.30 11.34 -9.33
CA ARG A 95 1.78 12.58 -8.77
C ARG A 95 2.52 12.94 -7.49
N PHE A 96 2.88 14.21 -7.39
CA PHE A 96 3.55 14.80 -6.23
C PHE A 96 2.78 16.04 -5.78
N ASP A 97 2.87 16.35 -4.49
CA ASP A 97 2.41 17.64 -3.99
C ASP A 97 3.46 18.75 -4.27
N GLU A 98 3.13 19.98 -3.93
CA GLU A 98 4.01 21.15 -4.11
C GLU A 98 5.30 21.07 -3.27
N ASN A 99 5.37 20.17 -2.28
CA ASN A 99 6.54 19.93 -1.45
C ASN A 99 7.42 18.77 -1.94
N GLY A 100 7.04 18.11 -3.04
CA GLY A 100 7.74 16.97 -3.60
C GLY A 100 7.47 15.64 -2.90
N PHE A 101 6.43 15.56 -2.06
CA PHE A 101 5.96 14.29 -1.49
C PHE A 101 5.04 13.57 -2.47
N VAL A 102 5.06 12.23 -2.44
CA VAL A 102 4.14 11.40 -3.22
C VAL A 102 2.76 11.41 -2.54
N GLN A 103 2.12 12.59 -2.57
CA GLN A 103 0.80 12.85 -2.01
C GLN A 103 -0.12 13.39 -3.10
N TYR A 104 -1.30 12.77 -3.22
CA TYR A 104 -2.26 13.15 -4.26
C TYR A 104 -3.66 12.60 -3.94
N THR A 105 -4.65 13.08 -4.67
CA THR A 105 -6.00 12.52 -4.65
C THR A 105 -6.27 11.75 -5.94
N LEU A 106 -7.13 10.74 -5.86
CA LEU A 106 -7.65 10.03 -7.02
C LEU A 106 -9.17 9.86 -6.88
N GLU A 107 -9.87 9.91 -7.99
CA GLU A 107 -11.29 9.62 -8.03
C GLU A 107 -11.49 8.11 -8.02
N MET A 108 -12.34 7.63 -7.11
CA MET A 108 -12.57 6.21 -6.92
C MET A 108 -13.95 5.75 -7.41
N GLY A 109 -14.75 6.65 -7.99
CA GLY A 109 -16.15 6.39 -8.29
C GLY A 109 -17.04 6.49 -7.05
N GLU A 110 -18.36 6.37 -7.25
CA GLU A 110 -19.37 6.45 -6.17
C GLU A 110 -19.27 7.75 -5.32
N GLY A 111 -18.73 8.84 -5.88
CA GLY A 111 -18.48 10.08 -5.16
C GLY A 111 -17.38 10.00 -4.09
N VAL A 112 -16.60 8.92 -4.07
CA VAL A 112 -15.52 8.70 -3.10
C VAL A 112 -14.19 9.20 -3.64
N THR A 113 -13.43 9.90 -2.82
CA THR A 113 -12.06 10.34 -3.14
C THR A 113 -11.04 9.50 -2.39
N GLY A 114 -10.09 8.90 -3.11
CA GLY A 114 -8.88 8.33 -2.56
C GLY A 114 -7.87 9.43 -2.23
N VAL A 115 -7.27 9.39 -1.05
CA VAL A 115 -6.21 10.29 -0.60
C VAL A 115 -4.96 9.46 -0.32
N CYS A 116 -3.94 9.64 -1.14
CA CYS A 116 -2.65 8.96 -1.04
C CYS A 116 -1.68 9.82 -0.24
N LEU A 117 -1.03 9.23 0.76
CA LEU A 117 -0.15 9.92 1.70
C LEU A 117 1.25 9.33 1.69
N ASP A 118 2.24 10.21 1.61
CA ASP A 118 3.66 9.87 1.71
C ASP A 118 4.11 9.91 3.17
N THR A 119 4.68 8.82 3.66
CA THR A 119 5.27 8.73 5.00
C THR A 119 6.74 8.33 4.96
N ASN A 120 7.35 8.27 3.77
CA ASN A 120 8.76 7.93 3.63
C ASN A 120 9.65 8.98 4.30
N GLU A 121 10.58 8.54 5.13
CA GLU A 121 11.67 9.34 5.67
C GLU A 121 12.97 8.78 5.13
N PRO A 122 13.73 9.53 4.30
CA PRO A 122 14.91 9.02 3.62
C PRO A 122 15.92 8.38 4.56
N GLY A 123 16.29 7.12 4.28
CA GLY A 123 17.27 6.36 5.06
C GLY A 123 16.79 5.87 6.43
N LYS A 124 15.49 5.94 6.69
CA LYS A 124 14.88 5.45 7.94
C LYS A 124 13.93 4.30 7.66
N PRO A 125 13.88 3.28 8.54
CA PRO A 125 12.92 2.18 8.40
C PRO A 125 11.51 2.53 8.91
N TRP A 126 11.34 3.67 9.56
CA TRP A 126 10.06 4.15 10.07
C TRP A 126 9.50 5.29 9.23
N GLY A 127 8.20 5.48 9.29
CA GLY A 127 7.54 6.61 8.66
C GLY A 127 7.52 7.87 9.53
N THR A 128 7.37 9.03 8.87
CA THR A 128 7.11 10.32 9.51
C THR A 128 5.94 11.02 8.82
N PHE A 129 5.24 11.87 9.55
CA PHE A 129 4.17 12.70 9.00
C PHE A 129 4.32 14.15 9.52
N CYS A 130 5.17 14.92 8.86
CA CYS A 130 5.53 16.28 9.28
C CYS A 130 4.41 17.29 9.01
N GLU A 131 4.57 18.52 9.54
CA GLU A 131 3.61 19.61 9.38
C GLU A 131 3.25 19.91 7.92
N ARG A 132 4.21 19.87 6.99
CA ARG A 132 3.94 20.12 5.55
C ARG A 132 2.99 19.08 4.96
N ARG A 133 3.20 17.77 5.28
CA ARG A 133 2.30 16.68 4.86
C ARG A 133 0.92 16.84 5.48
N ALA A 134 0.86 17.21 6.76
CA ALA A 134 -0.37 17.45 7.48
C ALA A 134 -1.14 18.67 6.94
N ALA A 135 -0.44 19.76 6.61
CA ALA A 135 -1.05 20.96 6.02
C ALA A 135 -1.70 20.65 4.67
N TRP A 136 -1.01 19.90 3.81
CA TRP A 136 -1.57 19.45 2.54
C TRP A 136 -2.81 18.56 2.75
N LEU A 137 -2.73 17.57 3.66
CA LEU A 137 -3.86 16.69 3.97
C LEU A 137 -5.04 17.50 4.51
N LYS A 138 -4.79 18.43 5.42
CA LYS A 138 -5.84 19.30 5.99
C LYS A 138 -6.54 20.10 4.90
N ALA A 139 -5.80 20.79 4.04
CA ALA A 139 -6.35 21.57 2.94
C ALA A 139 -7.16 20.71 1.98
N THR A 140 -6.67 19.49 1.68
CA THR A 140 -7.37 18.52 0.82
C THR A 140 -8.69 18.09 1.46
N LEU A 141 -8.69 17.69 2.72
CA LEU A 141 -9.91 17.24 3.40
C LEU A 141 -10.90 18.39 3.63
N ASP A 142 -10.43 19.61 3.87
CA ASP A 142 -11.29 20.79 3.99
C ASP A 142 -11.99 21.10 2.65
N LYS A 143 -11.28 20.97 1.53
CA LYS A 143 -11.84 21.11 0.18
C LYS A 143 -12.88 20.04 -0.14
N LEU A 144 -12.66 18.80 0.30
CA LEU A 144 -13.59 17.68 0.11
C LEU A 144 -14.82 17.78 1.02
N GLY A 145 -14.74 18.51 2.12
CA GLY A 145 -15.85 18.72 3.05
C GLY A 145 -16.36 17.41 3.65
N THR A 146 -17.60 17.06 3.37
CA THR A 146 -18.24 15.83 3.85
C THR A 146 -18.22 14.68 2.86
N ALA A 147 -17.63 14.87 1.67
CA ALA A 147 -17.50 13.80 0.70
C ALA A 147 -16.73 12.61 1.27
N PRO A 148 -17.15 11.36 1.01
CA PRO A 148 -16.50 10.19 1.57
C PRO A 148 -15.07 10.04 1.04
N VAL A 149 -14.16 9.65 1.94
CA VAL A 149 -12.73 9.54 1.68
C VAL A 149 -12.22 8.15 2.05
N ILE A 150 -11.31 7.61 1.23
CA ILE A 150 -10.48 6.45 1.55
C ILE A 150 -9.02 6.91 1.58
N ILE A 151 -8.27 6.54 2.61
CA ILE A 151 -6.87 6.92 2.76
C ILE A 151 -5.98 5.73 2.44
N PHE A 152 -4.95 5.97 1.62
CA PHE A 152 -3.85 5.05 1.33
C PHE A 152 -2.56 5.61 1.90
N ILE A 153 -1.88 4.84 2.72
CA ILE A 153 -0.69 5.25 3.43
C ILE A 153 0.19 4.02 3.70
N HIS A 154 1.51 4.14 3.60
CA HIS A 154 2.38 2.97 3.79
C HIS A 154 2.48 2.55 5.26
N HIS A 155 2.97 3.44 6.14
CA HIS A 155 3.20 3.11 7.53
C HIS A 155 1.93 3.26 8.39
N PRO A 156 1.57 2.24 9.20
CA PRO A 156 0.44 2.34 10.12
C PRO A 156 0.76 3.27 11.29
N PRO A 157 -0.20 4.12 11.73
CA PRO A 157 -0.05 5.00 12.90
C PRO A 157 -0.40 4.31 14.23
N PHE A 158 -0.50 2.99 14.24
CA PHE A 158 -0.91 2.18 15.39
C PHE A 158 0.00 0.95 15.55
N LYS A 159 -0.06 0.37 16.74
CA LYS A 159 0.71 -0.84 17.07
C LYS A 159 -0.07 -2.10 16.73
N VAL A 160 0.61 -3.06 16.10
CA VAL A 160 0.08 -4.39 15.74
C VAL A 160 0.56 -5.50 16.66
N ARG A 161 1.37 -5.15 17.68
CA ARG A 161 1.95 -6.04 18.69
C ARG A 161 3.00 -7.02 18.17
N ILE A 162 3.43 -6.89 16.93
CA ILE A 162 4.66 -7.49 16.42
C ILE A 162 5.78 -6.51 16.76
N ARG A 163 6.51 -6.77 17.85
CA ARG A 163 7.34 -5.78 18.55
C ARG A 163 8.23 -4.96 17.63
N ARG A 164 9.03 -5.61 16.79
CA ARG A 164 9.96 -4.89 15.91
C ARG A 164 9.24 -4.09 14.80
N MET A 165 8.07 -4.54 14.33
CA MET A 165 7.25 -3.77 13.39
C MET A 165 6.65 -2.53 14.04
N ASP A 166 6.30 -2.62 15.32
CA ASP A 166 5.82 -1.46 16.08
C ASP A 166 6.90 -0.38 16.26
N ASP A 167 8.20 -0.77 16.32
CA ASP A 167 9.31 0.17 16.45
C ASP A 167 9.61 0.96 15.15
N ILE A 168 9.12 0.47 14.01
CA ILE A 168 9.34 1.05 12.69
C ILE A 168 8.04 1.47 11.99
N SER A 169 6.96 1.60 12.74
CA SER A 169 5.67 2.13 12.27
C SER A 169 5.74 3.62 11.91
N LEU A 170 4.62 4.30 11.74
CA LEU A 170 4.59 5.77 11.70
C LEU A 170 4.90 6.32 13.09
N LEU A 171 6.13 6.79 13.28
CA LEU A 171 6.53 7.42 14.53
C LEU A 171 5.96 8.84 14.61
N GLU A 172 5.58 9.26 15.82
CA GLU A 172 5.03 10.59 16.08
C GLU A 172 3.81 10.92 15.19
N PRO A 173 2.72 10.11 15.24
CA PRO A 173 1.57 10.26 14.35
C PRO A 173 0.66 11.46 14.71
N GLN A 174 1.09 12.37 15.60
CA GLN A 174 0.25 13.42 16.20
C GLN A 174 -0.32 14.37 15.14
N HIS A 175 0.46 14.73 14.12
CA HIS A 175 0.00 15.58 13.03
C HIS A 175 -1.08 14.90 12.19
N LEU A 176 -0.94 13.60 11.90
CA LEU A 176 -1.96 12.82 11.22
C LEU A 176 -3.23 12.71 12.08
N ILE A 177 -3.06 12.38 13.36
CA ILE A 177 -4.17 12.25 14.31
C ILE A 177 -4.96 13.56 14.38
N ALA A 178 -4.29 14.69 14.60
CA ALA A 178 -4.93 16.01 14.70
C ALA A 178 -5.67 16.38 13.40
N THR A 179 -5.11 16.02 12.25
CA THR A 179 -5.74 16.31 10.95
C THR A 179 -7.01 15.48 10.72
N LEU A 180 -7.05 14.24 11.23
CA LEU A 180 -8.20 13.34 11.09
C LEU A 180 -9.24 13.51 12.21
N GLU A 181 -8.90 14.21 13.29
CA GLU A 181 -9.80 14.36 14.44
C GLU A 181 -11.12 15.02 14.05
N GLY A 182 -12.23 14.42 14.50
CA GLY A 182 -13.60 14.89 14.24
C GLY A 182 -14.11 14.62 12.82
N ARG A 183 -13.29 14.11 11.91
CA ARG A 183 -13.72 13.79 10.55
C ARG A 183 -14.42 12.43 10.52
N ARG A 184 -15.69 12.44 10.11
CA ARG A 184 -16.55 11.24 10.08
C ARG A 184 -16.72 10.64 8.69
N ASN A 185 -16.14 11.28 7.69
CA ASN A 185 -16.25 10.90 6.27
C ASN A 185 -15.09 9.99 5.80
N ILE A 186 -14.17 9.59 6.69
CA ILE A 186 -13.11 8.63 6.37
C ILE A 186 -13.71 7.23 6.46
N ARG A 187 -13.91 6.59 5.32
CA ARG A 187 -14.58 5.28 5.23
C ARG A 187 -13.65 4.11 5.49
N HIS A 188 -12.38 4.23 5.11
CA HIS A 188 -11.39 3.16 5.25
C HIS A 188 -9.97 3.71 5.16
N MET A 189 -9.00 3.01 5.77
CA MET A 189 -7.58 3.26 5.58
C MET A 189 -6.88 1.96 5.17
N PHE A 190 -6.09 2.04 4.09
CA PHE A 190 -5.26 0.95 3.58
C PHE A 190 -3.79 1.21 3.88
N PHE A 191 -3.09 0.15 4.29
CA PHE A 191 -1.67 0.23 4.67
C PHE A 191 -0.84 -0.84 3.95
N GLY A 192 0.46 -0.55 3.78
CA GLY A 192 1.50 -1.50 3.46
C GLY A 192 2.32 -1.87 4.69
N HIS A 193 3.64 -2.05 4.50
CA HIS A 193 4.66 -2.17 5.53
C HIS A 193 4.62 -3.45 6.38
N LEU A 194 3.45 -3.92 6.73
CA LEU A 194 3.28 -5.00 7.71
C LEU A 194 3.42 -6.39 7.11
N HIS A 195 3.29 -6.54 5.79
CA HIS A 195 3.35 -7.82 5.07
C HIS A 195 2.45 -8.89 5.70
N ARG A 196 1.34 -8.47 6.30
CA ARG A 196 0.39 -9.35 6.99
C ARG A 196 -1.05 -8.92 6.76
N PRO A 197 -1.98 -9.90 6.70
CA PRO A 197 -3.40 -9.61 6.65
C PRO A 197 -3.88 -9.19 8.04
N ILE A 198 -4.14 -7.90 8.20
CA ILE A 198 -4.70 -7.36 9.44
C ILE A 198 -5.95 -6.56 9.09
N ALA A 199 -7.05 -6.86 9.75
CA ALA A 199 -8.29 -6.09 9.69
C ALA A 199 -8.69 -5.64 11.09
N GLY A 200 -9.26 -4.46 11.20
CA GLY A 200 -9.67 -3.90 12.47
C GLY A 200 -10.20 -2.48 12.33
N ALA A 201 -10.13 -1.72 13.40
CA ALA A 201 -10.44 -0.30 13.39
C ALA A 201 -9.42 0.48 14.23
N TRP A 202 -9.03 1.65 13.72
CA TRP A 202 -8.19 2.61 14.43
C TRP A 202 -8.96 3.92 14.59
N ARG A 203 -9.19 4.36 15.85
CA ARG A 203 -9.96 5.57 16.19
C ARG A 203 -11.35 5.60 15.51
N GLY A 204 -11.98 4.44 15.38
CA GLY A 204 -13.28 4.29 14.72
C GLY A 204 -13.26 4.20 13.21
N ILE A 205 -12.09 4.34 12.56
CA ILE A 205 -11.93 4.19 11.12
C ILE A 205 -11.57 2.73 10.81
N PRO A 206 -12.31 2.03 9.95
CA PRO A 206 -11.94 0.70 9.48
C PRO A 206 -10.57 0.70 8.81
N ILE A 207 -9.77 -0.34 9.08
CA ILE A 207 -8.42 -0.48 8.52
C ILE A 207 -8.21 -1.87 7.93
N SER A 208 -7.36 -1.96 6.92
CA SER A 208 -6.84 -3.24 6.43
C SER A 208 -5.41 -3.13 5.91
N THR A 209 -4.68 -4.23 6.06
CA THR A 209 -3.38 -4.48 5.45
C THR A 209 -3.40 -5.83 4.74
N LEU A 210 -2.42 -6.08 3.89
CA LEU A 210 -2.35 -7.29 3.08
C LEU A 210 -1.03 -8.02 3.28
N ARG A 211 -0.95 -9.25 2.77
CA ARG A 211 0.32 -9.91 2.47
C ARG A 211 1.00 -9.18 1.32
N ALA A 212 2.32 -9.08 1.42
CA ALA A 212 3.18 -8.60 0.35
C ALA A 212 3.14 -9.53 -0.88
N THR A 213 3.52 -9.02 -2.04
CA THR A 213 3.74 -9.89 -3.20
C THR A 213 5.06 -10.66 -3.12
N SER A 214 6.03 -10.19 -2.31
CA SER A 214 7.33 -10.82 -2.11
C SER A 214 7.35 -11.75 -0.89
N HIS A 215 8.04 -11.39 0.18
CA HIS A 215 8.16 -12.12 1.44
C HIS A 215 7.15 -11.57 2.48
N GLN A 216 6.92 -12.33 3.54
CA GLN A 216 5.98 -11.95 4.60
C GLN A 216 6.70 -11.73 5.93
N VAL A 217 6.04 -11.02 6.84
CA VAL A 217 6.38 -10.99 8.26
C VAL A 217 5.60 -12.10 8.95
N ALA A 218 6.25 -13.00 9.66
CA ALA A 218 5.57 -14.07 10.38
C ALA A 218 4.73 -13.50 11.54
N LEU A 219 3.62 -14.15 11.85
CA LEU A 219 2.81 -13.79 13.02
C LEU A 219 3.52 -14.28 14.30
N ASP A 220 4.27 -13.39 14.91
CA ASP A 220 5.00 -13.67 16.14
C ASP A 220 4.93 -12.45 17.08
N PHE A 221 4.45 -12.70 18.31
CA PHE A 221 4.33 -11.66 19.34
C PHE A 221 5.44 -11.72 20.40
N VAL A 222 6.39 -12.65 20.25
CA VAL A 222 7.39 -12.98 21.28
C VAL A 222 8.81 -12.53 20.88
N ILE A 223 9.18 -12.74 19.61
CA ILE A 223 10.53 -12.43 19.11
C ILE A 223 10.83 -10.94 19.27
N GLU A 224 11.99 -10.67 19.90
CA GLU A 224 12.52 -9.32 20.10
C GLU A 224 13.76 -9.08 19.22
N GLY A 225 13.99 -7.80 18.84
CA GLY A 225 15.20 -7.35 18.16
C GLY A 225 15.31 -7.73 16.68
N ARG A 226 14.45 -8.63 16.18
CA ARG A 226 14.40 -9.04 14.77
C ARG A 226 12.97 -9.08 14.25
N ILE A 227 12.82 -8.92 12.94
CA ILE A 227 11.54 -9.15 12.25
C ILE A 227 11.57 -10.59 11.76
N PRO A 228 10.66 -11.47 12.24
CA PRO A 228 10.59 -12.83 11.75
C PRO A 228 10.01 -12.84 10.33
N GLY A 229 10.82 -13.30 9.35
CA GLY A 229 10.38 -13.46 7.96
C GLY A 229 9.62 -14.76 7.74
N SER A 230 8.77 -14.79 6.71
CA SER A 230 8.00 -15.96 6.30
C SER A 230 7.85 -16.02 4.78
N HIS A 231 7.73 -17.23 4.24
CA HIS A 231 7.36 -17.50 2.85
C HIS A 231 5.88 -17.90 2.72
N GLU A 232 5.03 -17.45 3.63
CA GLU A 232 3.58 -17.59 3.45
C GLU A 232 3.16 -17.09 2.04
N PRO A 233 2.10 -17.66 1.43
CA PRO A 233 1.67 -17.27 0.09
C PRO A 233 1.45 -15.76 -0.03
N PRO A 234 1.84 -15.15 -1.16
CA PRO A 234 1.56 -13.75 -1.42
C PRO A 234 0.08 -13.55 -1.75
N ALA A 235 -0.43 -12.33 -1.56
CA ALA A 235 -1.80 -12.00 -1.89
C ALA A 235 -1.94 -10.58 -2.44
N TYR A 236 -3.09 -10.30 -3.07
CA TYR A 236 -3.57 -8.95 -3.33
C TYR A 236 -5.01 -8.79 -2.81
N GLY A 237 -5.46 -7.56 -2.64
CA GLY A 237 -6.82 -7.23 -2.25
C GLY A 237 -7.70 -6.98 -3.46
N VAL A 238 -8.84 -7.67 -3.54
CA VAL A 238 -9.96 -7.31 -4.42
C VAL A 238 -10.91 -6.47 -3.59
N CYS A 239 -10.93 -5.17 -3.87
CA CYS A 239 -11.66 -4.18 -3.10
C CYS A 239 -12.93 -3.78 -3.84
N LEU A 240 -14.07 -3.91 -3.18
CA LEU A 240 -15.40 -3.57 -3.70
C LEU A 240 -15.94 -2.37 -2.92
N LEU A 241 -16.14 -1.26 -3.64
CA LEU A 241 -16.66 -0.02 -3.10
C LEU A 241 -18.09 0.19 -3.59
N GLU A 242 -18.99 0.40 -2.65
CA GLU A 242 -20.39 0.75 -2.86
C GLU A 242 -20.76 1.96 -2.01
N GLU A 243 -21.98 2.46 -2.16
CA GLU A 243 -22.44 3.65 -1.44
C GLU A 243 -22.28 3.52 0.08
N ASP A 244 -22.66 2.37 0.65
CA ASP A 244 -22.74 2.13 2.11
C ASP A 244 -21.71 1.14 2.63
N GLN A 245 -20.92 0.50 1.76
CA GLN A 245 -19.97 -0.54 2.17
C GLN A 245 -18.61 -0.47 1.45
N MET A 246 -17.61 -1.00 2.12
CA MET A 246 -16.29 -1.27 1.58
C MET A 246 -15.89 -2.69 1.97
N ILE A 247 -15.74 -3.58 0.99
CA ILE A 247 -15.38 -4.99 1.21
C ILE A 247 -13.98 -5.22 0.65
N VAL A 248 -13.14 -5.92 1.39
CA VAL A 248 -11.79 -6.32 0.97
C VAL A 248 -11.68 -7.84 1.02
N HIS A 249 -11.62 -8.47 -0.15
CA HIS A 249 -11.26 -9.88 -0.27
C HIS A 249 -9.75 -9.99 -0.45
N MET A 250 -9.10 -10.78 0.40
CA MET A 250 -7.71 -11.14 0.19
C MET A 250 -7.63 -12.36 -0.71
N HIS A 251 -6.91 -12.24 -1.83
CA HIS A 251 -6.78 -13.30 -2.82
C HIS A 251 -5.35 -13.83 -2.90
N ASP A 252 -5.18 -15.08 -2.50
CA ASP A 252 -3.93 -15.83 -2.60
C ASP A 252 -3.76 -16.31 -4.06
N TYR A 253 -3.18 -15.49 -4.91
CA TYR A 253 -3.10 -15.76 -6.36
C TYR A 253 -2.18 -16.92 -6.76
N LEU A 254 -1.44 -17.49 -5.82
CA LEU A 254 -0.66 -18.73 -6.02
C LEU A 254 -1.42 -19.98 -5.56
N ASP A 255 -2.58 -19.84 -4.94
CA ASP A 255 -3.41 -20.99 -4.60
C ASP A 255 -3.91 -21.67 -5.88
N ARG A 256 -3.70 -22.98 -5.96
CA ARG A 256 -4.08 -23.85 -7.07
C ARG A 256 -5.09 -24.91 -6.66
N THR A 257 -5.74 -24.73 -5.50
CA THR A 257 -6.79 -25.65 -5.07
C THR A 257 -7.97 -25.65 -6.05
N ASN A 258 -8.54 -26.83 -6.29
CA ASN A 258 -9.67 -26.96 -7.17
C ASN A 258 -10.92 -26.31 -6.56
N THR A 259 -11.63 -25.56 -7.36
CA THR A 259 -12.97 -25.07 -7.02
C THR A 259 -14.03 -26.11 -7.45
N PHE A 260 -15.12 -26.20 -6.72
CA PHE A 260 -16.27 -27.05 -7.02
C PHE A 260 -17.57 -26.32 -6.69
N LEU A 261 -18.64 -26.74 -7.31
CA LEU A 261 -19.97 -26.18 -7.00
C LEU A 261 -20.52 -26.85 -5.74
N LEU A 262 -21.07 -26.05 -4.84
CA LEU A 262 -21.78 -26.51 -3.63
C LEU A 262 -23.22 -26.92 -3.94
#